data_256f6f257b54d447f35592196b844df9
#
_entry.id   256f6f257b54d447f35592196b844df9
#
_cell.length_a   1.000
_cell.length_b   1.000
_cell.length_c   1.000
_cell.angle_alpha   90.00
_cell.angle_beta   90.00
_cell.angle_gamma   90.00
#
_symmetry.space_group_name_H-M   'P 1'
#
loop_
_entity.id
_entity.type
_entity.pdbx_description
1 polymer ?
#
loop_
_entity_poly.entity_id
_entity_poly.type
_entity_poly.pdbx_seq_one_letter_code
_entity_poly.pdbx_strand_id
1 'polypeptide(L)'
;MQIQPILAALRKHRLATILIAMEIALACAVLCNACFMIANRVSSMQIVSGVDESSLGFISLSGFDPKIAVDLNARVIAGLSAIPGVQSVHVINSVPFGPQAGNSGIELDQAAKHSDGVVEFYQGGPGTPEALGLQLVAGHMPVSDDYQLLDGYFPKSPQVLITRALAEHLWPGQDPLGKEFWSYATYFRVIGVVAHLAIQQYNEEGQRGAQWTFFVPAQPGGFLSGNYLIHANPQDLNRVMVAARAAIAKVAPNVVLDRDSSHTVSFLRHRFFQTDRAMAGILIGVIAALLLVTALGIVGLASFWVQQRRRQIGIRRAIGATRGDILRYFQIENFLIVTGGIVLGMLLAYGLNLVLMRHYELPRLPLYYLPIGALVLWGLGQLAVLGPALRAAAVPPVVATRSV
;
A
#
# COMPACT_ATOMS: atom_id res chain seq x y z
N MET A 1 -26.87 2.86 40.49
CA MET A 1 -27.59 2.03 39.49
C MET A 1 -27.22 0.57 39.68
N GLN A 2 -28.18 -0.33 39.81
CA GLN A 2 -27.90 -1.75 40.01
C GLN A 2 -27.74 -2.42 38.64
N ILE A 3 -26.55 -2.95 38.34
CA ILE A 3 -26.24 -3.68 37.08
C ILE A 3 -26.99 -5.03 37.04
N GLN A 4 -27.31 -5.61 38.18
CA GLN A 4 -28.00 -6.89 38.30
C GLN A 4 -29.33 -7.00 37.52
N PRO A 5 -30.23 -6.00 37.53
CA PRO A 5 -31.47 -6.07 36.74
C PRO A 5 -31.22 -6.08 35.21
N ILE A 6 -30.14 -5.43 34.76
CA ILE A 6 -29.78 -5.41 33.34
C ILE A 6 -29.29 -6.80 32.90
N LEU A 7 -28.43 -7.43 33.70
CA LEU A 7 -27.93 -8.79 33.42
C LEU A 7 -29.07 -9.84 33.45
N ALA A 8 -30.03 -9.70 34.36
CA ALA A 8 -31.22 -10.58 34.41
C ALA A 8 -32.11 -10.40 33.15
N ALA A 9 -32.25 -9.18 32.66
CA ALA A 9 -33.01 -8.90 31.44
C ALA A 9 -32.31 -9.49 30.20
N LEU A 10 -30.97 -9.38 30.09
CA LEU A 10 -30.19 -10.01 29.01
C LEU A 10 -30.29 -11.54 29.00
N ARG A 11 -30.29 -12.16 30.20
CA ARG A 11 -30.49 -13.62 30.33
C ARG A 11 -31.87 -14.08 29.87
N LYS A 12 -32.91 -13.28 29.99
CA LYS A 12 -34.26 -13.60 29.54
C LYS A 12 -34.40 -13.64 28.01
N HIS A 13 -33.62 -12.86 27.30
CA HIS A 13 -33.65 -12.76 25.83
C HIS A 13 -32.33 -13.25 25.18
N ARG A 14 -31.82 -14.40 25.66
CA ARG A 14 -30.49 -14.92 25.30
C ARG A 14 -30.23 -14.96 23.80
N LEU A 15 -31.16 -15.50 23.00
CA LEU A 15 -30.96 -15.70 21.56
C LEU A 15 -30.70 -14.36 20.83
N ALA A 16 -31.54 -13.36 21.06
CA ALA A 16 -31.37 -12.06 20.40
C ALA A 16 -30.10 -11.34 20.85
N THR A 17 -29.75 -11.41 22.15
CA THR A 17 -28.51 -10.84 22.70
C THR A 17 -27.28 -11.51 22.10
N ILE A 18 -27.28 -12.86 21.99
CA ILE A 18 -26.16 -13.62 21.40
C ILE A 18 -26.01 -13.29 19.92
N LEU A 19 -27.12 -13.25 19.15
CA LEU A 19 -27.06 -12.93 17.72
C LEU A 19 -26.43 -11.57 17.47
N ILE A 20 -26.81 -10.52 18.20
CA ILE A 20 -26.20 -9.19 18.05
C ILE A 20 -24.76 -9.16 18.55
N ALA A 21 -24.46 -9.84 19.67
CA ALA A 21 -23.08 -9.94 20.15
C ALA A 21 -22.19 -10.65 19.11
N MET A 22 -22.69 -11.69 18.44
CA MET A 22 -21.99 -12.38 17.35
C MET A 22 -21.84 -11.50 16.11
N GLU A 23 -22.87 -10.75 15.74
CA GLU A 23 -22.80 -9.77 14.63
C GLU A 23 -21.75 -8.69 14.92
N ILE A 24 -21.75 -8.12 16.11
CA ILE A 24 -20.75 -7.14 16.55
C ILE A 24 -19.34 -7.75 16.59
N ALA A 25 -19.22 -9.00 17.05
CA ALA A 25 -17.95 -9.71 17.07
C ALA A 25 -17.38 -9.92 15.67
N LEU A 26 -18.22 -10.33 14.72
CA LEU A 26 -17.83 -10.47 13.32
C LEU A 26 -17.45 -9.11 12.73
N ALA A 27 -18.27 -8.08 12.98
CA ALA A 27 -18.00 -6.73 12.56
C ALA A 27 -16.66 -6.21 13.10
N CYS A 28 -16.35 -6.44 14.38
CA CYS A 28 -15.09 -6.08 15.00
C CYS A 28 -13.90 -6.80 14.35
N ALA A 29 -14.02 -8.11 14.15
CA ALA A 29 -12.97 -8.92 13.56
C ALA A 29 -12.64 -8.46 12.13
N VAL A 30 -13.65 -8.22 11.30
CA VAL A 30 -13.47 -7.74 9.92
C VAL A 30 -12.94 -6.32 9.91
N LEU A 31 -13.51 -5.41 10.73
CA LEU A 31 -13.09 -4.01 10.80
C LEU A 31 -11.60 -3.87 11.14
N CYS A 32 -11.13 -4.56 12.20
CA CYS A 32 -9.74 -4.48 12.63
C CYS A 32 -8.77 -4.96 11.55
N ASN A 33 -9.06 -6.11 10.93
CA ASN A 33 -8.21 -6.65 9.86
C ASN A 33 -8.28 -5.80 8.58
N ALA A 34 -9.46 -5.34 8.18
CA ALA A 34 -9.61 -4.51 6.98
C ALA A 34 -8.95 -3.14 7.15
N CYS A 35 -9.08 -2.48 8.31
CA CYS A 35 -8.37 -1.23 8.60
C CYS A 35 -6.85 -1.42 8.53
N PHE A 36 -6.32 -2.51 9.07
CA PHE A 36 -4.90 -2.83 8.96
C PHE A 36 -4.48 -3.04 7.51
N MET A 37 -5.23 -3.82 6.73
CA MET A 37 -4.94 -4.05 5.32
C MET A 37 -4.98 -2.74 4.50
N ILE A 38 -5.97 -1.88 4.74
CA ILE A 38 -6.06 -0.57 4.08
C ILE A 38 -4.85 0.28 4.43
N ALA A 39 -4.50 0.40 5.72
CA ALA A 39 -3.37 1.20 6.17
C ALA A 39 -2.04 0.70 5.56
N ASN A 40 -1.85 -0.61 5.48
CA ASN A 40 -0.68 -1.21 4.85
C ASN A 40 -0.59 -0.86 3.36
N ARG A 41 -1.72 -0.95 2.62
CA ARG A 41 -1.81 -0.57 1.21
C ARG A 41 -1.57 0.92 0.99
N VAL A 42 -2.16 1.78 1.82
CA VAL A 42 -1.94 3.23 1.75
C VAL A 42 -0.47 3.56 2.02
N SER A 43 0.17 2.92 3.00
CA SER A 43 1.60 3.07 3.27
C SER A 43 2.46 2.66 2.08
N SER A 44 2.12 1.55 1.40
CA SER A 44 2.83 1.12 0.17
C SER A 44 2.73 2.17 -0.94
N MET A 45 1.58 2.83 -1.10
CA MET A 45 1.40 3.87 -2.11
C MET A 45 2.20 5.16 -1.83
N GLN A 46 2.68 5.34 -0.59
CA GLN A 46 3.47 6.51 -0.17
C GLN A 46 4.98 6.32 -0.31
N ILE A 47 5.43 5.23 -0.94
CA ILE A 47 6.86 4.99 -1.20
C ILE A 47 7.45 6.17 -1.98
N VAL A 48 8.57 6.70 -1.48
CA VAL A 48 9.35 7.74 -2.17
C VAL A 48 10.07 7.09 -3.34
N SER A 49 9.84 7.57 -4.57
CA SER A 49 10.48 7.00 -5.76
C SER A 49 11.96 7.27 -5.86
N GLY A 50 12.41 8.39 -5.30
CA GLY A 50 13.79 8.85 -5.40
C GLY A 50 14.12 9.55 -6.72
N VAL A 51 13.13 9.72 -7.62
CA VAL A 51 13.27 10.37 -8.92
C VAL A 51 12.26 11.51 -9.10
N ASP A 52 12.54 12.42 -10.02
CA ASP A 52 11.57 13.47 -10.38
C ASP A 52 10.52 12.95 -11.35
N GLU A 53 9.50 12.28 -10.79
CA GLU A 53 8.42 11.65 -11.57
C GLU A 53 7.69 12.64 -12.49
N SER A 54 7.71 13.93 -12.18
CA SER A 54 6.96 14.94 -12.90
C SER A 54 7.63 15.35 -14.22
N SER A 55 8.93 15.14 -14.35
CA SER A 55 9.75 15.51 -15.50
C SER A 55 10.18 14.33 -16.36
N LEU A 56 9.85 13.10 -15.95
CA LEU A 56 10.36 11.88 -16.57
C LEU A 56 9.32 11.11 -17.38
N GLY A 57 9.71 10.77 -18.61
CA GLY A 57 8.99 9.87 -19.50
C GLY A 57 9.81 8.62 -19.82
N PHE A 58 9.14 7.54 -20.11
CA PHE A 58 9.75 6.27 -20.47
C PHE A 58 9.18 5.76 -21.79
N ILE A 59 10.08 5.33 -22.70
CA ILE A 59 9.73 4.69 -23.97
C ILE A 59 10.34 3.30 -23.98
N SER A 60 9.55 2.29 -24.28
CA SER A 60 9.97 0.90 -24.37
C SER A 60 9.72 0.35 -25.78
N LEU A 61 10.76 -0.25 -26.36
CA LEU A 61 10.74 -0.86 -27.68
C LEU A 61 11.11 -2.35 -27.57
N SER A 62 10.51 -3.15 -28.41
CA SER A 62 10.77 -4.60 -28.48
C SER A 62 10.78 -5.09 -29.93
N GLY A 63 11.10 -6.38 -30.12
CA GLY A 63 11.02 -7.03 -31.45
C GLY A 63 12.15 -6.67 -32.39
N PHE A 64 13.31 -6.23 -31.90
CA PHE A 64 14.50 -5.96 -32.71
C PHE A 64 15.62 -6.99 -32.44
N ASP A 65 16.49 -7.18 -33.44
CA ASP A 65 17.71 -8.01 -33.29
C ASP A 65 18.74 -7.27 -32.42
N PRO A 66 19.31 -7.88 -31.38
CA PRO A 66 20.38 -7.26 -30.57
C PRO A 66 21.59 -6.78 -31.39
N LYS A 67 21.81 -7.34 -32.58
CA LYS A 67 22.91 -6.91 -33.47
C LYS A 67 22.76 -5.48 -33.98
N ILE A 68 21.53 -4.99 -34.10
CA ILE A 68 21.26 -3.60 -34.53
C ILE A 68 21.08 -2.64 -33.36
N ALA A 69 21.22 -3.09 -32.13
CA ALA A 69 20.91 -2.33 -30.92
C ALA A 69 21.69 -1.02 -30.82
N VAL A 70 22.98 -1.01 -31.18
CA VAL A 70 23.83 0.18 -31.13
C VAL A 70 23.32 1.26 -32.09
N ASP A 71 23.03 0.87 -33.35
CA ASP A 71 22.47 1.76 -34.36
C ASP A 71 21.04 2.20 -33.98
N LEU A 72 20.23 1.29 -33.48
CA LEU A 72 18.88 1.60 -32.99
C LEU A 72 18.93 2.65 -31.87
N ASN A 73 19.79 2.44 -30.86
CA ASN A 73 19.96 3.40 -29.77
C ASN A 73 20.34 4.78 -30.28
N ALA A 74 21.32 4.87 -31.19
CA ALA A 74 21.78 6.15 -31.75
C ALA A 74 20.66 6.88 -32.52
N ARG A 75 19.92 6.16 -33.38
CA ARG A 75 18.80 6.74 -34.15
C ARG A 75 17.66 7.20 -33.26
N VAL A 76 17.27 6.37 -32.26
CA VAL A 76 16.18 6.71 -31.36
C VAL A 76 16.55 7.89 -30.46
N ILE A 77 17.76 7.90 -29.88
CA ILE A 77 18.21 9.03 -29.07
C ILE A 77 18.18 10.32 -29.90
N ALA A 78 18.76 10.31 -31.11
CA ALA A 78 18.75 11.47 -32.00
C ALA A 78 17.33 11.94 -32.35
N GLY A 79 16.44 10.99 -32.67
CA GLY A 79 15.05 11.31 -33.02
C GLY A 79 14.24 11.85 -31.86
N LEU A 80 14.45 11.33 -30.65
CA LEU A 80 13.75 11.81 -29.45
C LEU A 80 14.31 13.15 -28.96
N SER A 81 15.64 13.35 -29.03
CA SER A 81 16.28 14.60 -28.65
C SER A 81 15.92 15.78 -29.58
N ALA A 82 15.51 15.50 -30.81
CA ALA A 82 15.04 16.52 -31.74
C ALA A 82 13.64 17.06 -31.43
N ILE A 83 12.92 16.46 -30.50
CA ILE A 83 11.55 16.87 -30.12
C ILE A 83 11.63 18.16 -29.27
N PRO A 84 10.96 19.25 -29.65
CA PRO A 84 10.96 20.47 -28.84
C PRO A 84 10.44 20.24 -27.43
N GLY A 85 11.21 20.63 -26.43
CA GLY A 85 10.93 20.48 -25.01
C GLY A 85 11.62 19.27 -24.36
N VAL A 86 12.26 18.38 -25.10
CA VAL A 86 13.15 17.36 -24.56
C VAL A 86 14.45 18.00 -24.10
N GLN A 87 14.84 17.75 -22.86
CA GLN A 87 16.09 18.24 -22.28
C GLN A 87 17.22 17.21 -22.45
N SER A 88 16.93 15.94 -22.20
CA SER A 88 17.87 14.84 -22.42
C SER A 88 17.14 13.51 -22.66
N VAL A 89 17.87 12.60 -23.32
CA VAL A 89 17.41 11.20 -23.57
C VAL A 89 18.54 10.27 -23.20
N HIS A 90 18.24 9.26 -22.36
CA HIS A 90 19.23 8.28 -21.91
C HIS A 90 18.71 6.86 -22.11
N VAL A 91 19.63 5.92 -22.37
CA VAL A 91 19.27 4.50 -22.40
C VAL A 91 19.28 3.97 -20.97
N ILE A 92 18.23 3.28 -20.59
CA ILE A 92 18.06 2.72 -19.25
C ILE A 92 17.33 1.36 -19.37
N ASN A 93 17.55 0.43 -18.44
CA ASN A 93 16.81 -0.82 -18.48
C ASN A 93 15.34 -0.65 -18.05
N SER A 94 15.08 0.16 -17.02
CA SER A 94 13.74 0.46 -16.54
C SER A 94 13.74 1.74 -15.69
N VAL A 95 12.55 2.15 -15.24
CA VAL A 95 12.32 3.27 -14.34
C VAL A 95 11.55 2.77 -13.10
N PRO A 96 11.54 3.52 -11.98
CA PRO A 96 10.69 3.20 -10.84
C PRO A 96 9.24 2.97 -11.25
N PHE A 97 8.64 1.89 -10.72
CA PHE A 97 7.28 1.46 -11.07
C PHE A 97 7.10 1.07 -12.56
N GLY A 98 8.21 0.84 -13.26
CA GLY A 98 8.21 0.45 -14.66
C GLY A 98 7.75 -0.99 -14.88
N PRO A 99 7.48 -1.34 -16.16
CA PRO A 99 6.94 -2.67 -16.49
C PRO A 99 7.95 -3.80 -16.46
N GLN A 100 9.23 -3.48 -16.53
CA GLN A 100 10.32 -4.45 -16.58
C GLN A 100 11.14 -4.36 -15.29
N ALA A 101 11.34 -5.51 -14.65
CA ALA A 101 12.15 -5.62 -13.46
C ALA A 101 13.49 -6.29 -13.80
N GLY A 102 14.58 -5.67 -13.33
CA GLY A 102 15.84 -6.35 -13.15
C GLY A 102 15.99 -6.70 -11.68
N ASN A 103 15.93 -7.95 -11.31
CA ASN A 103 16.14 -8.41 -9.94
C ASN A 103 17.31 -9.41 -9.86
N SER A 104 17.89 -9.49 -8.68
CA SER A 104 19.00 -10.39 -8.43
C SER A 104 19.08 -10.75 -6.94
N GLY A 105 19.36 -12.01 -6.66
CA GLY A 105 19.78 -12.41 -5.30
C GLY A 105 21.14 -11.81 -4.99
N ILE A 106 21.32 -11.32 -3.78
CA ILE A 106 22.60 -10.76 -3.32
C ILE A 106 23.15 -11.53 -2.14
N GLU A 107 24.47 -11.51 -2.02
CA GLU A 107 25.23 -12.23 -1.03
C GLU A 107 26.45 -11.39 -0.60
N LEU A 108 26.77 -11.43 0.69
CA LEU A 108 27.99 -10.77 1.21
C LEU A 108 29.23 -11.66 1.12
N ASP A 109 29.06 -12.92 0.77
CA ASP A 109 30.13 -13.91 0.65
C ASP A 109 30.07 -14.60 -0.71
N GLN A 110 31.20 -14.67 -1.43
CA GLN A 110 31.33 -15.38 -2.71
C GLN A 110 30.93 -16.88 -2.63
N ALA A 111 31.03 -17.46 -1.44
CA ALA A 111 30.66 -18.87 -1.22
C ALA A 111 29.14 -19.11 -1.20
N ALA A 112 28.32 -18.07 -1.34
CA ALA A 112 26.85 -18.13 -1.41
C ALA A 112 26.20 -18.94 -0.27
N LYS A 113 26.75 -18.86 0.94
CA LYS A 113 26.25 -19.64 2.07
C LYS A 113 24.93 -19.12 2.62
N HIS A 114 24.66 -17.84 2.42
CA HIS A 114 23.46 -17.16 2.90
C HIS A 114 23.04 -16.14 1.86
N SER A 115 21.78 -16.18 1.45
CA SER A 115 21.19 -15.12 0.64
C SER A 115 20.80 -13.95 1.55
N ASP A 116 21.26 -12.75 1.21
CA ASP A 116 20.92 -11.52 1.91
C ASP A 116 19.67 -10.82 1.29
N GLY A 117 18.88 -11.59 0.54
CA GLY A 117 17.63 -11.17 -0.07
C GLY A 117 17.70 -10.94 -1.58
N VAL A 118 16.55 -10.57 -2.14
CA VAL A 118 16.40 -10.21 -3.55
C VAL A 118 16.31 -8.70 -3.65
N VAL A 119 17.17 -8.11 -4.47
CA VAL A 119 17.23 -6.68 -4.74
C VAL A 119 16.92 -6.40 -6.21
N GLU A 120 16.47 -5.21 -6.49
CA GLU A 120 16.28 -4.77 -7.87
C GLU A 120 17.43 -3.88 -8.32
N PHE A 121 17.73 -3.91 -9.63
CA PHE A 121 18.80 -3.12 -10.17
C PHE A 121 18.36 -2.29 -11.37
N TYR A 122 18.96 -1.12 -11.46
CA TYR A 122 18.86 -0.25 -12.61
C TYR A 122 20.19 -0.27 -13.37
N GLN A 123 20.09 -0.21 -14.70
CA GLN A 123 21.23 -0.05 -15.58
C GLN A 123 20.99 1.14 -16.48
N GLY A 124 21.94 2.04 -16.55
CA GLY A 124 21.74 3.23 -17.35
C GLY A 124 23.05 3.77 -17.96
N GLY A 125 22.88 4.41 -19.09
CA GLY A 125 23.96 5.10 -19.80
C GLY A 125 24.43 6.37 -19.08
N PRO A 126 25.52 7.00 -19.59
CA PRO A 126 26.04 8.24 -19.04
C PRO A 126 24.96 9.33 -18.89
N GLY A 127 24.98 10.05 -17.76
CA GLY A 127 24.00 11.10 -17.44
C GLY A 127 22.65 10.60 -16.93
N THR A 128 22.42 9.28 -16.86
CA THR A 128 21.14 8.72 -16.38
C THR A 128 20.88 9.02 -14.90
N PRO A 129 21.84 8.89 -13.96
CA PRO A 129 21.61 9.22 -12.54
C PRO A 129 21.17 10.68 -12.34
N GLU A 130 21.79 11.60 -13.06
CA GLU A 130 21.48 13.03 -13.04
C GLU A 130 20.11 13.31 -13.64
N ALA A 131 19.78 12.68 -14.77
CA ALA A 131 18.47 12.80 -15.41
C ALA A 131 17.34 12.23 -14.55
N LEU A 132 17.58 11.16 -13.80
CA LEU A 132 16.65 10.63 -12.80
C LEU A 132 16.47 11.58 -11.60
N GLY A 133 17.42 12.49 -11.36
CA GLY A 133 17.43 13.38 -10.20
C GLY A 133 17.88 12.67 -8.92
N LEU A 134 18.73 11.64 -9.02
CA LEU A 134 19.20 10.88 -7.85
C LEU A 134 19.98 11.78 -6.90
N GLN A 135 19.61 11.75 -5.62
CA GLN A 135 20.26 12.53 -4.58
C GLN A 135 21.37 11.71 -3.91
N LEU A 136 22.63 12.09 -4.14
CA LEU A 136 23.78 11.50 -3.51
C LEU A 136 23.85 11.86 -2.02
N VAL A 137 24.08 10.86 -1.19
CA VAL A 137 24.20 10.99 0.28
C VAL A 137 25.66 10.84 0.72
N ALA A 138 26.38 9.92 0.08
CA ALA A 138 27.79 9.64 0.37
C ALA A 138 28.49 9.12 -0.90
N GLY A 139 29.81 9.27 -0.96
CA GLY A 139 30.62 8.87 -2.11
C GLY A 139 30.55 9.84 -3.29
N HIS A 140 30.54 9.34 -4.51
CA HIS A 140 30.48 10.12 -5.75
C HIS A 140 29.55 9.49 -6.77
N MET A 141 29.09 10.31 -7.74
CA MET A 141 28.37 9.85 -8.92
C MET A 141 29.32 9.11 -9.87
N PRO A 142 28.81 8.19 -10.71
CA PRO A 142 29.63 7.46 -11.67
C PRO A 142 30.36 8.42 -12.64
N VAL A 143 31.64 8.15 -12.85
CA VAL A 143 32.46 8.86 -13.84
C VAL A 143 32.54 8.06 -15.16
N SER A 144 33.09 8.66 -16.22
CA SER A 144 33.12 8.03 -17.56
C SER A 144 33.69 6.61 -17.58
N ASP A 145 34.69 6.32 -16.73
CA ASP A 145 35.37 5.05 -16.69
C ASP A 145 34.54 3.93 -15.99
N ASP A 146 33.53 4.33 -15.20
CA ASP A 146 32.62 3.38 -14.56
C ASP A 146 31.58 2.79 -15.52
N TYR A 147 31.34 3.48 -16.66
CA TYR A 147 30.40 3.01 -17.67
C TYR A 147 31.07 1.98 -18.58
N GLN A 148 30.82 0.71 -18.28
CA GLN A 148 31.38 -0.43 -19.03
C GLN A 148 30.30 -1.09 -19.88
N LEU A 149 30.75 -1.79 -20.96
CA LEU A 149 29.87 -2.65 -21.74
C LEU A 149 29.39 -3.82 -20.88
N LEU A 150 28.13 -4.18 -21.03
CA LEU A 150 27.57 -5.36 -20.37
C LEU A 150 28.15 -6.64 -21.01
N ASP A 151 28.64 -7.55 -20.17
CA ASP A 151 29.05 -8.90 -20.52
C ASP A 151 28.00 -9.87 -19.96
N GLY A 152 26.91 -10.07 -20.71
CA GLY A 152 25.69 -10.67 -20.22
C GLY A 152 24.82 -9.68 -19.46
N TYR A 153 24.45 -9.99 -18.22
CA TYR A 153 23.60 -9.12 -17.40
C TYR A 153 24.34 -7.96 -16.75
N PHE A 154 25.64 -8.10 -16.46
CA PHE A 154 26.42 -7.10 -15.75
C PHE A 154 27.79 -6.88 -16.39
N PRO A 155 28.44 -5.72 -16.17
CA PRO A 155 29.85 -5.54 -16.50
C PRO A 155 30.75 -6.48 -15.68
N LYS A 156 32.01 -6.63 -16.09
CA LYS A 156 32.96 -7.50 -15.39
C LYS A 156 33.33 -7.04 -13.98
N SER A 157 33.39 -5.74 -13.75
CA SER A 157 33.77 -5.14 -12.46
C SER A 157 32.93 -3.90 -12.18
N PRO A 158 31.62 -4.03 -11.96
CA PRO A 158 30.74 -2.91 -11.85
C PRO A 158 30.96 -2.09 -10.57
N GLN A 159 31.15 -0.79 -10.77
CA GLN A 159 31.09 0.23 -9.72
C GLN A 159 29.64 0.69 -9.60
N VAL A 160 29.03 0.63 -8.42
CA VAL A 160 27.59 0.84 -8.29
C VAL A 160 27.21 1.91 -7.28
N LEU A 161 26.07 2.57 -7.54
CA LEU A 161 25.38 3.32 -6.52
C LEU A 161 24.37 2.40 -5.83
N ILE A 162 24.28 2.47 -4.52
CA ILE A 162 23.26 1.75 -3.75
C ILE A 162 22.35 2.72 -3.02
N THR A 163 21.14 2.32 -2.70
CA THR A 163 20.27 3.11 -1.84
C THR A 163 20.73 3.05 -0.39
N ARG A 164 20.40 4.09 0.39
CA ARG A 164 20.65 4.09 1.84
C ARG A 164 19.99 2.89 2.52
N ALA A 165 18.77 2.52 2.09
CA ALA A 165 18.06 1.39 2.66
C ALA A 165 18.78 0.06 2.40
N LEU A 166 19.35 -0.13 1.22
CA LEU A 166 20.17 -1.30 0.90
C LEU A 166 21.49 -1.30 1.70
N ALA A 167 22.15 -0.14 1.81
CA ALA A 167 23.36 0.00 2.61
C ALA A 167 23.14 -0.39 4.07
N GLU A 168 22.05 0.10 4.67
CA GLU A 168 21.70 -0.21 6.06
C GLU A 168 21.29 -1.68 6.24
N HIS A 169 20.69 -2.29 5.22
CA HIS A 169 20.36 -3.71 5.23
C HIS A 169 21.61 -4.59 5.23
N LEU A 170 22.56 -4.30 4.31
CA LEU A 170 23.76 -5.12 4.15
C LEU A 170 24.82 -4.88 5.24
N TRP A 171 24.98 -3.63 5.66
CA TRP A 171 26.01 -3.23 6.62
C TRP A 171 25.47 -2.25 7.68
N PRO A 172 24.61 -2.73 8.60
CA PRO A 172 23.99 -1.87 9.61
C PRO A 172 24.99 -1.02 10.39
N GLY A 173 24.83 0.29 10.37
CA GLY A 173 25.68 1.23 11.12
C GLY A 173 27.15 1.31 10.66
N GLN A 174 27.50 0.79 9.49
CA GLN A 174 28.86 0.83 8.94
C GLN A 174 28.91 1.69 7.68
N ASP A 175 30.11 2.20 7.34
CA ASP A 175 30.32 2.88 6.07
C ASP A 175 30.29 1.85 4.91
N PRO A 176 29.38 2.01 3.93
CA PRO A 176 29.27 1.10 2.81
C PRO A 176 30.25 1.42 1.65
N LEU A 177 30.90 2.58 1.66
CA LEU A 177 31.79 2.99 0.55
C LEU A 177 32.99 2.06 0.43
N GLY A 178 33.27 1.64 -0.81
CA GLY A 178 34.35 0.71 -1.15
C GLY A 178 34.07 -0.75 -0.76
N LYS A 179 32.97 -1.05 -0.08
CA LYS A 179 32.58 -2.43 0.22
C LYS A 179 32.04 -3.14 -1.03
N GLU A 180 32.04 -4.45 -0.96
CA GLU A 180 31.66 -5.32 -2.05
C GLU A 180 30.53 -6.27 -1.60
N PHE A 181 29.65 -6.57 -2.57
CA PHE A 181 28.64 -7.62 -2.46
C PHE A 181 28.60 -8.41 -3.76
N TRP A 182 28.00 -9.57 -3.71
CA TRP A 182 27.99 -10.51 -4.83
C TRP A 182 26.57 -10.71 -5.34
N SER A 183 26.47 -10.97 -6.63
CA SER A 183 25.27 -11.50 -7.26
C SER A 183 25.69 -12.49 -8.33
N TYR A 184 25.33 -13.74 -8.16
CA TYR A 184 25.88 -14.86 -8.94
C TYR A 184 27.41 -14.86 -8.89
N ALA A 185 28.07 -14.81 -10.06
CA ALA A 185 29.53 -14.79 -10.17
C ALA A 185 30.13 -13.38 -10.26
N THR A 186 29.30 -12.33 -10.20
CA THR A 186 29.74 -10.93 -10.34
C THR A 186 29.82 -10.27 -8.96
N TYR A 187 30.94 -9.60 -8.68
CA TYR A 187 31.06 -8.73 -7.53
C TYR A 187 30.79 -7.28 -7.89
N PHE A 188 30.18 -6.53 -6.98
CA PHE A 188 29.82 -5.14 -7.14
C PHE A 188 30.52 -4.34 -6.07
N ARG A 189 31.18 -3.24 -6.47
CA ARG A 189 31.83 -2.33 -5.53
C ARG A 189 31.01 -1.05 -5.38
N VAL A 190 30.72 -0.66 -4.16
CA VAL A 190 29.96 0.53 -3.83
C VAL A 190 30.83 1.77 -3.96
N ILE A 191 30.45 2.69 -4.87
CA ILE A 191 31.13 3.99 -5.05
C ILE A 191 30.32 5.15 -4.49
N GLY A 192 29.01 4.97 -4.32
CA GLY A 192 28.17 6.01 -3.78
C GLY A 192 26.86 5.47 -3.21
N VAL A 193 26.28 6.26 -2.35
CA VAL A 193 24.99 5.99 -1.71
C VAL A 193 24.01 7.07 -2.10
N VAL A 194 22.85 6.68 -2.64
CA VAL A 194 21.74 7.58 -2.95
C VAL A 194 20.65 7.51 -1.88
N ALA A 195 19.94 8.61 -1.68
CA ALA A 195 18.91 8.69 -0.66
C ALA A 195 17.81 7.66 -0.88
N HIS A 196 17.25 7.64 -2.09
CA HIS A 196 16.14 6.79 -2.50
C HIS A 196 16.27 6.41 -3.96
N LEU A 197 15.82 5.20 -4.27
CA LEU A 197 15.49 4.74 -5.63
C LEU A 197 14.54 3.55 -5.45
N ALA A 198 13.27 3.74 -5.77
CA ALA A 198 12.25 2.72 -5.53
C ALA A 198 12.37 1.56 -6.51
N ILE A 199 11.85 0.41 -6.12
CA ILE A 199 11.76 -0.79 -6.96
C ILE A 199 10.94 -0.57 -8.23
N GLN A 200 11.21 -1.37 -9.23
CA GLN A 200 10.49 -1.40 -10.51
C GLN A 200 9.18 -2.16 -10.38
N GLN A 201 9.17 -3.27 -9.63
CA GLN A 201 8.01 -4.11 -9.36
C GLN A 201 8.02 -4.59 -7.90
N TYR A 202 6.90 -5.13 -7.42
CA TYR A 202 6.89 -5.80 -6.12
C TYR A 202 7.74 -7.07 -6.16
N ASN A 203 8.63 -7.20 -5.19
CA ASN A 203 9.44 -8.39 -4.95
C ASN A 203 8.95 -9.17 -3.72
N GLU A 204 9.56 -10.32 -3.44
CA GLU A 204 9.23 -11.18 -2.30
C GLU A 204 9.43 -10.49 -0.94
N GLU A 205 10.31 -9.48 -0.88
CA GLU A 205 10.60 -8.70 0.33
C GLU A 205 9.51 -7.66 0.66
N GLY A 206 8.55 -7.46 -0.24
CA GLY A 206 7.41 -6.57 -0.05
C GLY A 206 7.83 -5.14 0.26
N GLN A 207 7.23 -4.54 1.30
CA GLN A 207 7.53 -3.15 1.69
C GLN A 207 8.96 -2.95 2.22
N ARG A 208 9.57 -3.95 2.84
CA ARG A 208 10.94 -3.85 3.36
C ARG A 208 11.93 -3.69 2.23
N GLY A 209 11.75 -4.46 1.15
CA GLY A 209 12.59 -4.40 -0.04
C GLY A 209 12.27 -3.24 -0.99
N ALA A 210 11.25 -2.43 -0.72
CA ALA A 210 10.78 -1.39 -1.64
C ALA A 210 11.82 -0.32 -2.01
N GLN A 211 12.93 -0.25 -1.27
CA GLN A 211 14.07 0.62 -1.50
C GLN A 211 15.40 -0.16 -1.59
N TRP A 212 15.35 -1.49 -1.71
CA TRP A 212 16.55 -2.30 -1.87
C TRP A 212 16.94 -2.37 -3.33
N THR A 213 17.60 -1.34 -3.79
CA THR A 213 17.98 -1.18 -5.18
C THR A 213 19.42 -0.69 -5.31
N PHE A 214 20.02 -1.02 -6.44
CA PHE A 214 21.30 -0.46 -6.84
C PHE A 214 21.28 -0.04 -8.30
N PHE A 215 22.13 0.93 -8.66
CA PHE A 215 22.29 1.42 -10.02
C PHE A 215 23.67 1.01 -10.55
N VAL A 216 23.68 0.39 -11.71
CA VAL A 216 24.87 -0.08 -12.43
C VAL A 216 25.10 0.85 -13.63
N PRO A 217 26.17 1.62 -13.64
CA PRO A 217 26.59 2.36 -14.82
C PRO A 217 26.95 1.40 -15.96
N ALA A 218 26.35 1.58 -17.11
CA ALA A 218 26.59 0.71 -18.26
C ALA A 218 26.57 1.50 -19.56
N GLN A 219 27.39 1.07 -20.53
CA GLN A 219 27.33 1.64 -21.87
C GLN A 219 26.15 1.06 -22.64
N PRO A 220 25.39 1.91 -23.39
CA PRO A 220 24.38 1.44 -24.31
C PRO A 220 24.97 0.46 -25.35
N GLY A 221 24.28 -0.66 -25.52
CA GLY A 221 24.75 -1.74 -26.39
C GLY A 221 23.70 -2.82 -26.57
N GLY A 222 24.10 -4.03 -26.95
CA GLY A 222 23.20 -5.15 -27.22
C GLY A 222 22.29 -5.50 -26.05
N PHE A 223 22.81 -5.48 -24.84
CA PHE A 223 22.07 -5.81 -23.62
C PHE A 223 21.38 -4.61 -22.97
N LEU A 224 21.90 -3.38 -23.18
CA LEU A 224 21.27 -2.14 -22.73
C LEU A 224 20.75 -1.36 -23.94
N SER A 225 19.53 -1.65 -24.33
CA SER A 225 18.90 -1.11 -25.52
C SER A 225 17.38 -1.22 -25.48
N GLY A 226 16.72 -0.45 -26.33
CA GLY A 226 15.26 -0.50 -26.50
C GLY A 226 14.44 0.24 -25.45
N ASN A 227 15.02 0.65 -24.35
CA ASN A 227 14.36 1.42 -23.32
C ASN A 227 15.04 2.79 -23.14
N TYR A 228 14.24 3.84 -23.11
CA TYR A 228 14.72 5.22 -23.12
C TYR A 228 14.02 6.05 -22.06
N LEU A 229 14.83 6.72 -21.25
CA LEU A 229 14.40 7.75 -20.32
C LEU A 229 14.39 9.09 -21.06
N ILE A 230 13.29 9.81 -21.01
CA ILE A 230 13.15 11.17 -21.53
C ILE A 230 13.02 12.11 -20.34
N HIS A 231 13.87 13.13 -20.29
CA HIS A 231 13.75 14.22 -19.34
C HIS A 231 13.23 15.46 -20.06
N ALA A 232 12.15 16.07 -19.53
CA ALA A 232 11.51 17.25 -20.09
C ALA A 232 10.87 18.09 -18.97
N ASN A 233 10.54 19.36 -19.26
CA ASN A 233 9.81 20.16 -18.29
C ASN A 233 8.45 19.53 -17.94
N PRO A 234 8.03 19.54 -16.67
CA PRO A 234 6.75 18.94 -16.25
C PRO A 234 5.53 19.42 -17.05
N GLN A 235 5.50 20.70 -17.43
CA GLN A 235 4.41 21.29 -18.20
C GLN A 235 4.34 20.76 -19.64
N ASP A 236 5.46 20.37 -20.22
CA ASP A 236 5.59 19.90 -21.61
C ASP A 236 5.56 18.37 -21.71
N LEU A 237 5.80 17.64 -20.61
CA LEU A 237 6.08 16.22 -20.62
C LEU A 237 4.99 15.41 -21.36
N ASN A 238 3.71 15.70 -21.14
CA ASN A 238 2.63 14.99 -21.81
C ASN A 238 2.66 15.20 -23.34
N ARG A 239 2.91 16.43 -23.78
CA ARG A 239 3.06 16.77 -25.20
C ARG A 239 4.27 16.07 -25.82
N VAL A 240 5.40 16.10 -25.10
CA VAL A 240 6.65 15.41 -25.50
C VAL A 240 6.42 13.90 -25.62
N MET A 241 5.73 13.27 -24.69
CA MET A 241 5.45 11.83 -24.75
C MET A 241 4.54 11.42 -25.92
N VAL A 242 3.57 12.27 -26.30
CA VAL A 242 2.77 12.05 -27.51
C VAL A 242 3.64 12.15 -28.76
N ALA A 243 4.49 13.19 -28.85
CA ALA A 243 5.41 13.38 -29.96
C ALA A 243 6.48 12.26 -30.02
N ALA A 244 6.99 11.82 -28.89
CA ALA A 244 7.98 10.74 -28.79
C ALA A 244 7.43 9.41 -29.36
N ARG A 245 6.22 9.01 -28.97
CA ARG A 245 5.56 7.81 -29.52
C ARG A 245 5.35 7.91 -31.04
N ALA A 246 5.01 9.09 -31.55
CA ALA A 246 4.86 9.32 -32.99
C ALA A 246 6.20 9.32 -33.72
N ALA A 247 7.28 9.85 -33.09
CA ALA A 247 8.62 9.89 -33.65
C ALA A 247 9.20 8.46 -33.81
N ILE A 248 8.96 7.55 -32.86
CA ILE A 248 9.45 6.17 -32.96
C ILE A 248 8.99 5.48 -34.24
N ALA A 249 7.75 5.68 -34.66
CA ALA A 249 7.23 5.11 -35.92
C ALA A 249 8.00 5.57 -37.17
N LYS A 250 8.68 6.73 -37.09
CA LYS A 250 9.49 7.29 -38.19
C LYS A 250 10.97 6.86 -38.11
N VAL A 251 11.56 6.89 -36.90
CA VAL A 251 12.99 6.63 -36.72
C VAL A 251 13.32 5.13 -36.61
N ALA A 252 12.34 4.33 -36.18
CA ALA A 252 12.48 2.91 -35.97
C ALA A 252 11.23 2.14 -36.43
N PRO A 253 10.89 2.16 -37.75
CA PRO A 253 9.62 1.58 -38.25
C PRO A 253 9.53 0.06 -38.08
N ASN A 254 10.66 -0.62 -37.94
CA ASN A 254 10.75 -2.08 -37.86
C ASN A 254 10.76 -2.61 -36.40
N VAL A 255 10.50 -1.76 -35.41
CA VAL A 255 10.44 -2.17 -34.01
C VAL A 255 9.02 -2.01 -33.46
N VAL A 256 8.70 -2.74 -32.43
CA VAL A 256 7.42 -2.66 -31.76
C VAL A 256 7.53 -1.67 -30.59
N LEU A 257 6.73 -0.60 -30.65
CA LEU A 257 6.56 0.30 -29.52
C LEU A 257 5.61 -0.37 -28.52
N ASP A 258 6.12 -0.68 -27.33
CA ASP A 258 5.25 -1.06 -26.22
C ASP A 258 4.51 0.16 -25.70
N ARG A 259 3.25 0.30 -26.15
CA ARG A 259 2.40 1.44 -25.80
C ARG A 259 2.01 1.45 -24.33
N ASP A 260 1.87 0.27 -23.74
CA ASP A 260 1.45 0.12 -22.35
C ASP A 260 2.56 0.52 -21.36
N SER A 261 3.79 0.32 -21.76
CA SER A 261 4.99 0.67 -20.98
C SER A 261 5.48 2.08 -21.27
N SER A 262 5.15 2.65 -22.45
CA SER A 262 5.67 3.94 -22.90
C SER A 262 4.82 5.11 -22.41
N HIS A 263 5.03 5.50 -21.15
CA HIS A 263 4.27 6.54 -20.44
C HIS A 263 5.18 7.43 -19.57
N THR A 264 4.59 8.46 -18.97
CA THR A 264 5.27 9.24 -17.91
C THR A 264 5.47 8.38 -16.66
N VAL A 265 6.52 8.63 -15.88
CA VAL A 265 6.79 7.89 -14.65
C VAL A 265 5.65 8.05 -13.65
N SER A 266 5.04 9.22 -13.55
CA SER A 266 3.84 9.44 -12.72
C SER A 266 2.64 8.59 -13.16
N PHE A 267 2.44 8.37 -14.46
CA PHE A 267 1.40 7.44 -14.95
C PHE A 267 1.73 5.99 -14.60
N LEU A 268 3.00 5.58 -14.78
CA LEU A 268 3.45 4.22 -14.40
C LEU A 268 3.25 3.97 -12.90
N ARG A 269 3.59 4.94 -12.05
CA ARG A 269 3.27 4.87 -10.61
C ARG A 269 1.78 4.72 -10.35
N HIS A 270 0.95 5.52 -11.02
CA HIS A 270 -0.49 5.43 -10.88
C HIS A 270 -1.01 4.04 -11.26
N ARG A 271 -0.51 3.46 -12.34
CA ARG A 271 -0.86 2.12 -12.81
C ARG A 271 -0.34 1.04 -11.85
N PHE A 272 0.90 1.16 -11.38
CA PHE A 272 1.51 0.25 -10.43
C PHE A 272 0.63 0.03 -9.18
N PHE A 273 0.13 1.11 -8.59
CA PHE A 273 -0.74 1.07 -7.42
C PHE A 273 -2.24 0.96 -7.73
N GLN A 274 -2.63 0.67 -8.98
CA GLN A 274 -4.04 0.59 -9.34
C GLN A 274 -4.78 -0.51 -8.57
N THR A 275 -4.17 -1.69 -8.46
CA THR A 275 -4.73 -2.82 -7.71
C THR A 275 -4.84 -2.51 -6.22
N ASP A 276 -3.83 -1.86 -5.64
CA ASP A 276 -3.85 -1.47 -4.23
C ASP A 276 -4.97 -0.47 -3.91
N ARG A 277 -5.17 0.52 -4.80
CA ARG A 277 -6.29 1.47 -4.68
C ARG A 277 -7.65 0.79 -4.82
N ALA A 278 -7.79 -0.10 -5.79
CA ALA A 278 -9.03 -0.84 -5.99
C ALA A 278 -9.36 -1.71 -4.77
N MET A 279 -8.38 -2.45 -4.25
CA MET A 279 -8.56 -3.27 -3.04
C MET A 279 -8.88 -2.43 -1.81
N ALA A 280 -8.18 -1.30 -1.60
CA ALA A 280 -8.49 -0.38 -0.50
C ALA A 280 -9.92 0.16 -0.63
N GLY A 281 -10.37 0.54 -1.84
CA GLY A 281 -11.73 0.98 -2.11
C GLY A 281 -12.78 -0.09 -1.82
N ILE A 282 -12.54 -1.33 -2.22
CA ILE A 282 -13.44 -2.47 -1.93
C ILE A 282 -13.53 -2.69 -0.41
N LEU A 283 -12.40 -2.69 0.30
CA LEU A 283 -12.38 -2.88 1.75
C LEU A 283 -13.12 -1.76 2.47
N ILE A 284 -12.97 -0.50 2.04
CA ILE A 284 -13.74 0.64 2.58
C ILE A 284 -15.25 0.42 2.36
N GLY A 285 -15.65 -0.02 1.17
CA GLY A 285 -17.04 -0.34 0.85
C GLY A 285 -17.59 -1.46 1.75
N VAL A 286 -16.82 -2.53 1.98
CA VAL A 286 -17.18 -3.63 2.88
C VAL A 286 -17.34 -3.15 4.32
N ILE A 287 -16.39 -2.33 4.83
CA ILE A 287 -16.49 -1.73 6.17
C ILE A 287 -17.77 -0.89 6.28
N ALA A 288 -18.03 -0.01 5.32
CA ALA A 288 -19.22 0.84 5.34
C ALA A 288 -20.53 0.03 5.35
N ALA A 289 -20.63 -1.00 4.49
CA ALA A 289 -21.77 -1.89 4.47
C ALA A 289 -21.95 -2.65 5.79
N LEU A 290 -20.84 -3.17 6.34
CA LEU A 290 -20.86 -3.91 7.61
C LEU A 290 -21.30 -3.02 8.78
N LEU A 291 -20.77 -1.80 8.89
CA LEU A 291 -21.15 -0.84 9.93
C LEU A 291 -22.63 -0.44 9.79
N LEU A 292 -23.12 -0.27 8.55
CA LEU A 292 -24.53 0.01 8.29
C LEU A 292 -25.45 -1.13 8.77
N VAL A 293 -25.12 -2.36 8.39
CA VAL A 293 -25.90 -3.56 8.80
C VAL A 293 -25.90 -3.68 10.33
N THR A 294 -24.73 -3.55 10.97
CA THR A 294 -24.60 -3.58 12.44
C THR A 294 -25.43 -2.47 13.12
N ALA A 295 -25.39 -1.25 12.56
CA ALA A 295 -26.22 -0.17 13.09
C ALA A 295 -27.73 -0.45 12.98
N LEU A 296 -28.16 -0.98 11.82
CA LEU A 296 -29.57 -1.38 11.61
C LEU A 296 -30.00 -2.53 12.53
N GLY A 297 -29.13 -3.51 12.74
CA GLY A 297 -29.34 -4.60 13.70
C GLY A 297 -29.57 -4.08 15.12
N ILE A 298 -28.69 -3.17 15.59
CA ILE A 298 -28.81 -2.53 16.91
C ILE A 298 -30.11 -1.70 17.01
N VAL A 299 -30.42 -0.87 16.01
CA VAL A 299 -31.67 -0.07 15.98
C VAL A 299 -32.90 -0.97 16.00
N GLY A 300 -32.90 -2.04 15.19
CA GLY A 300 -34.03 -2.99 15.12
C GLY A 300 -34.30 -3.65 16.46
N LEU A 301 -33.26 -4.23 17.08
CA LEU A 301 -33.40 -4.90 18.37
C LEU A 301 -33.78 -3.93 19.50
N ALA A 302 -33.14 -2.77 19.57
CA ALA A 302 -33.45 -1.76 20.57
C ALA A 302 -34.93 -1.30 20.43
N SER A 303 -35.39 -1.08 19.19
CA SER A 303 -36.79 -0.73 18.92
C SER A 303 -37.77 -1.82 19.34
N PHE A 304 -37.46 -3.07 19.06
CA PHE A 304 -38.25 -4.23 19.50
C PHE A 304 -38.33 -4.32 21.04
N TRP A 305 -37.22 -4.16 21.73
CA TRP A 305 -37.19 -4.18 23.20
C TRP A 305 -37.95 -3.02 23.82
N VAL A 306 -37.87 -1.82 23.24
CA VAL A 306 -38.64 -0.67 23.67
C VAL A 306 -40.15 -0.96 23.57
N GLN A 307 -40.62 -1.55 22.45
CA GLN A 307 -42.01 -1.91 22.27
C GLN A 307 -42.45 -2.96 23.30
N GLN A 308 -41.68 -4.00 23.48
CA GLN A 308 -42.01 -5.11 24.42
C GLN A 308 -42.05 -4.63 25.88
N ARG A 309 -41.21 -3.64 26.26
CA ARG A 309 -41.10 -3.14 27.63
C ARG A 309 -41.89 -1.84 27.85
N ARG A 310 -42.71 -1.41 26.89
CA ARG A 310 -43.42 -0.12 26.94
C ARG A 310 -44.25 0.09 28.20
N ARG A 311 -44.95 -0.97 28.67
CA ARG A 311 -45.72 -0.93 29.92
C ARG A 311 -44.82 -0.78 31.15
N GLN A 312 -43.70 -1.49 31.21
CA GLN A 312 -42.75 -1.40 32.33
C GLN A 312 -42.10 -0.01 32.39
N ILE A 313 -41.80 0.60 31.23
CA ILE A 313 -41.26 1.94 31.12
C ILE A 313 -42.30 2.96 31.66
N GLY A 314 -43.56 2.79 31.27
CA GLY A 314 -44.66 3.61 31.76
C GLY A 314 -44.81 3.57 33.28
N ILE A 315 -44.79 2.37 33.90
CA ILE A 315 -44.81 2.17 35.34
C ILE A 315 -43.63 2.87 36.03
N ARG A 316 -42.40 2.66 35.54
CA ARG A 316 -41.22 3.32 36.12
C ARG A 316 -41.33 4.86 36.07
N ARG A 317 -41.89 5.42 34.99
CA ARG A 317 -42.11 6.84 34.85
C ARG A 317 -43.22 7.37 35.79
N ALA A 318 -44.24 6.57 36.02
CA ALA A 318 -45.31 6.89 36.99
C ALA A 318 -44.81 6.95 38.44
N ILE A 319 -43.78 6.14 38.77
CA ILE A 319 -43.12 6.10 40.10
C ILE A 319 -42.00 7.17 40.24
N GLY A 320 -41.77 8.02 39.20
CA GLY A 320 -40.86 9.17 39.31
C GLY A 320 -39.54 9.02 38.51
N ALA A 321 -39.35 8.00 37.70
CA ALA A 321 -38.18 7.90 36.84
C ALA A 321 -38.17 9.05 35.78
N THR A 322 -37.05 9.73 35.66
CA THR A 322 -36.84 10.82 34.67
C THR A 322 -36.62 10.25 33.25
N ARG A 323 -36.77 11.10 32.23
CA ARG A 323 -36.43 10.72 30.85
C ARG A 323 -34.97 10.31 30.72
N GLY A 324 -34.07 11.01 31.44
CA GLY A 324 -32.64 10.69 31.47
C GLY A 324 -32.34 9.33 32.06
N ASP A 325 -33.08 8.90 33.08
CA ASP A 325 -32.90 7.58 33.69
C ASP A 325 -33.25 6.44 32.71
N ILE A 326 -34.33 6.61 31.94
CA ILE A 326 -34.72 5.63 30.90
C ILE A 326 -33.71 5.61 29.77
N LEU A 327 -33.28 6.78 29.27
CA LEU A 327 -32.24 6.88 28.23
C LEU A 327 -30.96 6.17 28.66
N ARG A 328 -30.45 6.51 29.85
CA ARG A 328 -29.22 5.96 30.41
C ARG A 328 -29.31 4.42 30.61
N TYR A 329 -30.50 3.92 30.99
CA TYR A 329 -30.72 2.49 31.12
C TYR A 329 -30.50 1.75 29.80
N PHE A 330 -31.09 2.22 28.69
CA PHE A 330 -30.93 1.59 27.38
C PHE A 330 -29.50 1.77 26.82
N GLN A 331 -28.86 2.89 27.08
CA GLN A 331 -27.45 3.09 26.68
C GLN A 331 -26.52 2.14 27.42
N ILE A 332 -26.69 1.91 28.72
CA ILE A 332 -25.86 0.98 29.49
C ILE A 332 -26.15 -0.47 29.05
N GLU A 333 -27.41 -0.84 28.82
CA GLU A 333 -27.80 -2.17 28.34
C GLU A 333 -27.11 -2.45 26.99
N ASN A 334 -27.18 -1.51 26.03
CA ASN A 334 -26.51 -1.62 24.74
C ASN A 334 -24.98 -1.63 24.89
N PHE A 335 -24.40 -0.78 25.74
CA PHE A 335 -22.96 -0.76 25.99
C PHE A 335 -22.42 -2.12 26.45
N LEU A 336 -23.13 -2.82 27.33
CA LEU A 336 -22.73 -4.16 27.80
C LEU A 336 -22.76 -5.20 26.68
N ILE A 337 -23.79 -5.17 25.83
CA ILE A 337 -23.90 -6.09 24.69
C ILE A 337 -22.77 -5.83 23.69
N VAL A 338 -22.57 -4.57 23.32
CA VAL A 338 -21.52 -4.15 22.39
C VAL A 338 -20.14 -4.49 22.94
N THR A 339 -19.90 -4.28 24.24
CA THR A 339 -18.62 -4.65 24.89
C THR A 339 -18.38 -6.15 24.82
N GLY A 340 -19.39 -6.95 25.10
CA GLY A 340 -19.29 -8.42 24.99
C GLY A 340 -18.95 -8.86 23.55
N GLY A 341 -19.62 -8.27 22.57
CA GLY A 341 -19.34 -8.52 21.15
C GLY A 341 -17.93 -8.09 20.74
N ILE A 342 -17.49 -6.90 21.18
CA ILE A 342 -16.13 -6.38 20.88
C ILE A 342 -15.05 -7.27 21.48
N VAL A 343 -15.18 -7.71 22.73
CA VAL A 343 -14.18 -8.60 23.37
C VAL A 343 -14.05 -9.89 22.57
N LEU A 344 -15.18 -10.52 22.23
CA LEU A 344 -15.17 -11.72 21.39
C LEU A 344 -14.58 -11.41 20.00
N GLY A 345 -14.94 -10.28 19.41
CA GLY A 345 -14.48 -9.85 18.10
C GLY A 345 -12.97 -9.58 18.05
N MET A 346 -12.38 -8.99 19.10
CA MET A 346 -10.93 -8.80 19.19
C MET A 346 -10.19 -10.14 19.25
N LEU A 347 -10.72 -11.12 19.98
CA LEU A 347 -10.14 -12.47 20.01
C LEU A 347 -10.22 -13.13 18.62
N LEU A 348 -11.35 -13.00 17.94
CA LEU A 348 -11.53 -13.51 16.59
C LEU A 348 -10.63 -12.77 15.58
N ALA A 349 -10.50 -11.45 15.68
CA ALA A 349 -9.63 -10.64 14.82
C ALA A 349 -8.18 -11.12 14.88
N TYR A 350 -7.68 -11.29 16.08
CA TYR A 350 -6.31 -11.74 16.31
C TYR A 350 -6.11 -13.21 15.89
N GLY A 351 -7.04 -14.08 16.24
CA GLY A 351 -7.00 -15.49 15.83
C GLY A 351 -7.04 -15.67 14.31
N LEU A 352 -7.93 -14.93 13.62
CA LEU A 352 -8.00 -14.94 12.16
C LEU A 352 -6.70 -14.44 11.53
N ASN A 353 -6.13 -13.35 12.05
CA ASN A 353 -4.85 -12.84 11.54
C ASN A 353 -3.71 -13.88 11.69
N LEU A 354 -3.64 -14.60 12.83
CA LEU A 354 -2.64 -15.66 13.01
C LEU A 354 -2.81 -16.80 11.99
N VAL A 355 -4.04 -17.16 11.65
CA VAL A 355 -4.31 -18.17 10.60
C VAL A 355 -3.90 -17.66 9.24
N LEU A 356 -4.24 -16.41 8.89
CA LEU A 356 -3.87 -15.81 7.63
C LEU A 356 -2.35 -15.65 7.48
N MET A 357 -1.63 -15.30 8.54
CA MET A 357 -0.16 -15.26 8.55
C MET A 357 0.48 -16.60 8.16
N ARG A 358 -0.09 -17.70 8.63
CA ARG A 358 0.47 -19.05 8.35
C ARG A 358 0.23 -19.51 6.91
N HIS A 359 -0.80 -19.00 6.23
CA HIS A 359 -1.20 -19.46 4.90
C HIS A 359 -0.85 -18.46 3.79
N TYR A 360 -0.73 -17.17 4.09
CA TYR A 360 -0.59 -16.09 3.10
C TYR A 360 0.56 -15.14 3.39
N GLU A 361 1.46 -15.47 4.33
CA GLU A 361 2.64 -14.64 4.70
C GLU A 361 2.30 -13.16 5.01
N LEU A 362 1.07 -12.92 5.44
CA LEU A 362 0.64 -11.56 5.76
C LEU A 362 1.35 -11.03 7.01
N PRO A 363 1.62 -9.73 7.08
CA PRO A 363 2.23 -9.14 8.27
C PRO A 363 1.30 -9.26 9.48
N ARG A 364 1.92 -9.37 10.67
CA ARG A 364 1.19 -9.47 11.94
C ARG A 364 0.36 -8.23 12.20
N LEU A 365 -0.90 -8.41 12.61
CA LEU A 365 -1.79 -7.33 13.02
C LEU A 365 -1.23 -6.61 14.24
N PRO A 366 -0.88 -5.31 14.14
CA PRO A 366 -0.45 -4.53 15.28
C PRO A 366 -1.59 -4.37 16.29
N LEU A 367 -1.30 -4.59 17.58
CA LEU A 367 -2.34 -4.62 18.61
C LEU A 367 -3.12 -3.31 18.77
N TYR A 368 -2.57 -2.16 18.32
CA TYR A 368 -3.25 -0.87 18.40
C TYR A 368 -4.49 -0.74 17.49
N TYR A 369 -4.64 -1.61 16.48
CA TYR A 369 -5.86 -1.63 15.65
C TYR A 369 -7.07 -2.17 16.43
N LEU A 370 -6.87 -3.03 17.43
CA LEU A 370 -7.95 -3.59 18.24
C LEU A 370 -8.70 -2.52 19.04
N PRO A 371 -8.05 -1.64 19.83
CA PRO A 371 -8.75 -0.57 20.53
C PRO A 371 -9.37 0.47 19.57
N ILE A 372 -8.80 0.72 18.40
CA ILE A 372 -9.39 1.62 17.40
C ILE A 372 -10.72 1.06 16.92
N GLY A 373 -10.76 -0.23 16.51
CA GLY A 373 -11.99 -0.90 16.12
C GLY A 373 -13.04 -0.93 17.24
N ALA A 374 -12.62 -1.15 18.49
CA ALA A 374 -13.48 -1.09 19.64
C ALA A 374 -14.15 0.27 19.83
N LEU A 375 -13.38 1.36 19.75
CA LEU A 375 -13.90 2.73 19.89
C LEU A 375 -14.91 3.07 18.79
N VAL A 376 -14.64 2.67 17.54
CA VAL A 376 -15.58 2.89 16.42
C VAL A 376 -16.89 2.16 16.66
N LEU A 377 -16.85 0.89 17.07
CA LEU A 377 -18.06 0.09 17.33
C LEU A 377 -18.81 0.54 18.58
N TRP A 378 -18.13 0.98 19.65
CA TRP A 378 -18.80 1.59 20.81
C TRP A 378 -19.51 2.89 20.41
N GLY A 379 -18.83 3.76 19.65
CA GLY A 379 -19.44 4.99 19.12
C GLY A 379 -20.67 4.66 18.26
N LEU A 380 -20.54 3.77 17.29
CA LEU A 380 -21.65 3.32 16.44
C LEU A 380 -22.82 2.77 17.26
N GLY A 381 -22.53 1.88 18.21
CA GLY A 381 -23.55 1.27 19.06
C GLY A 381 -24.31 2.29 19.90
N GLN A 382 -23.61 3.28 20.49
CA GLN A 382 -24.26 4.33 21.27
C GLN A 382 -25.11 5.25 20.38
N LEU A 383 -24.62 5.60 19.20
CA LEU A 383 -25.38 6.40 18.23
C LEU A 383 -26.63 5.66 17.72
N ALA A 384 -26.48 4.38 17.39
CA ALA A 384 -27.57 3.55 16.87
C ALA A 384 -28.70 3.39 17.87
N VAL A 385 -28.39 3.18 19.17
CA VAL A 385 -29.41 3.03 20.20
C VAL A 385 -30.08 4.34 20.60
N LEU A 386 -29.51 5.49 20.28
CA LEU A 386 -29.98 6.80 20.73
C LEU A 386 -31.42 7.07 20.28
N GLY A 387 -31.74 6.83 19.02
CA GLY A 387 -33.09 7.00 18.47
C GLY A 387 -34.17 6.18 19.20
N PRO A 388 -34.04 4.85 19.26
CA PRO A 388 -34.94 4.00 20.04
C PRO A 388 -35.04 4.39 21.52
N ALA A 389 -33.91 4.72 22.17
CA ALA A 389 -33.87 5.10 23.58
C ALA A 389 -34.60 6.45 23.86
N LEU A 390 -34.47 7.41 22.95
CA LEU A 390 -35.24 8.68 23.03
C LEU A 390 -36.75 8.44 22.89
N ARG A 391 -37.16 7.54 21.97
CA ARG A 391 -38.57 7.15 21.84
C ARG A 391 -39.08 6.45 23.12
N ALA A 392 -38.28 5.60 23.75
CA ALA A 392 -38.58 4.99 25.02
C ALA A 392 -38.76 6.02 26.13
N ALA A 393 -37.86 7.01 26.22
CA ALA A 393 -37.91 8.07 27.20
C ALA A 393 -39.12 9.02 27.02
N ALA A 394 -39.71 9.09 25.83
CA ALA A 394 -40.88 9.86 25.51
C ALA A 394 -42.24 9.18 25.87
N VAL A 395 -42.24 7.92 26.28
CA VAL A 395 -43.47 7.17 26.60
C VAL A 395 -44.22 7.85 27.79
N PRO A 396 -45.52 8.24 27.62
CA PRO A 396 -46.28 8.90 28.69
C PRO A 396 -46.60 7.93 29.84
N PRO A 397 -46.63 8.37 31.10
CA PRO A 397 -46.96 7.51 32.25
C PRO A 397 -48.37 6.89 32.16
N VAL A 398 -49.32 7.57 31.53
CA VAL A 398 -50.71 7.15 31.33
C VAL A 398 -50.83 5.81 30.55
N VAL A 399 -49.81 5.46 29.71
CA VAL A 399 -49.80 4.19 28.99
C VAL A 399 -49.73 2.99 29.93
N ALA A 400 -49.28 3.16 31.19
CA ALA A 400 -49.19 2.10 32.17
C ALA A 400 -50.54 1.75 32.78
N THR A 401 -51.51 2.66 32.74
CA THR A 401 -52.81 2.54 33.41
C THR A 401 -53.96 2.10 32.47
N ARG A 402 -53.78 2.19 31.16
CA ARG A 402 -54.72 1.66 30.16
C ARG A 402 -54.49 0.17 29.99
N SER A 403 -55.12 -0.64 30.84
CA SER A 403 -55.38 -2.07 30.58
C SER A 403 -56.62 -2.17 29.67
N VAL A 404 -56.43 -2.59 28.44
CA VAL A 404 -57.51 -3.27 27.72
C VAL A 404 -57.13 -4.71 27.63
#